data_45a63507f47441f451dd6b8871def03f
#
_entry.id   45a63507f47441f451dd6b8871def03f
#
_cell.length_a   1.000
_cell.length_b   1.000
_cell.length_c   1.000
_cell.angle_alpha   90.00
_cell.angle_beta   90.00
_cell.angle_gamma   90.00
#
_symmetry.space_group_name_H-M   'P 1'
#
loop_
_entity.id
_entity.type
_entity.pdbx_description
1 polymer ?
#
loop_
_entity_poly.entity_id
_entity_poly.type
_entity_poly.pdbx_seq_one_letter_code
_entity_poly.pdbx_strand_id
1 'polypeptide(L)'
;MRFAKWRFQLFRLDNDRLVHSLKTAIALLFGLLFSYFFKLPLQGQWVLISILVVMCAQSRVGAILQKSYMRFLGTVIGAIVASLTLWLVYPNVVYTTLILCVATMLFSYIADSPSTWSEVGPLGAVTLVVIVVAQNPSFNTVMSRFLEINLGIVIALLVSRFIWPLHSRTQLRYILIHTLHELKNLAKQLEAFTSVKADKADKSYELFEDNVLNYIGIQKKLFDEVMRETFGRSNLGQIFQNILYEEREILRGINLMKNAANTPPKVGAN
;
A
#
# COMPACT_ATOMS: atom_id res chain seq x y z
N MET A 1 -23.76 5.05 -26.70
CA MET A 1 -22.37 4.71 -27.16
C MET A 1 -21.27 4.73 -26.08
N ARG A 2 -21.54 5.10 -24.82
CA ARG A 2 -20.53 5.08 -23.71
C ARG A 2 -20.29 3.71 -23.08
N PHE A 3 -21.26 2.79 -23.10
CA PHE A 3 -21.15 1.46 -22.48
C PHE A 3 -20.23 0.47 -23.21
N ALA A 4 -19.99 0.65 -24.52
CA ALA A 4 -19.10 -0.23 -25.28
C ALA A 4 -17.60 0.02 -25.01
N LYS A 5 -17.20 1.24 -24.63
CA LYS A 5 -15.82 1.59 -24.29
C LYS A 5 -15.35 0.92 -22.98
N TRP A 6 -16.26 0.72 -22.02
CA TRP A 6 -15.94 0.09 -20.73
C TRP A 6 -15.68 -1.42 -20.86
N ARG A 7 -16.37 -2.11 -21.76
CA ARG A 7 -16.15 -3.56 -21.99
C ARG A 7 -14.81 -3.88 -22.66
N PHE A 8 -14.25 -2.98 -23.47
CA PHE A 8 -12.93 -3.17 -24.10
C PHE A 8 -11.75 -2.87 -23.17
N GLN A 9 -11.91 -2.02 -22.15
CA GLN A 9 -10.87 -1.77 -21.16
C GLN A 9 -10.71 -2.91 -20.15
N LEU A 10 -11.75 -3.68 -19.89
CA LEU A 10 -11.70 -4.85 -18.99
C LEU A 10 -10.90 -6.04 -19.59
N PHE A 11 -10.71 -6.08 -20.90
CA PHE A 11 -10.00 -7.16 -21.60
C PHE A 11 -8.57 -6.82 -22.05
N ARG A 12 -8.11 -5.60 -21.82
CA ARG A 12 -6.70 -5.31 -21.94
C ARG A 12 -6.02 -5.85 -20.69
N LEU A 13 -5.59 -7.12 -20.78
CA LEU A 13 -4.79 -7.77 -19.76
C LEU A 13 -3.55 -6.91 -19.56
N ASP A 14 -3.54 -6.19 -18.45
CA ASP A 14 -2.41 -5.37 -18.05
C ASP A 14 -1.28 -6.35 -17.71
N ASN A 15 -0.20 -6.34 -18.48
CA ASN A 15 0.91 -7.28 -18.34
C ASN A 15 1.39 -7.35 -16.88
N ASP A 16 1.39 -6.22 -16.17
CA ASP A 16 1.80 -6.17 -14.78
C ASP A 16 0.85 -6.93 -13.85
N ARG A 17 -0.46 -6.90 -14.14
CA ARG A 17 -1.48 -7.67 -13.39
C ARG A 17 -1.37 -9.15 -13.64
N LEU A 18 -1.12 -9.56 -14.90
CA LEU A 18 -0.88 -10.97 -15.26
C LEU A 18 0.38 -11.51 -14.58
N VAL A 19 1.48 -10.79 -14.67
CA VAL A 19 2.74 -11.16 -14.02
C VAL A 19 2.53 -11.28 -12.51
N HIS A 20 1.81 -10.34 -11.89
CA HIS A 20 1.53 -10.39 -10.46
C HIS A 20 0.65 -11.59 -10.06
N SER A 21 -0.42 -11.88 -10.81
CA SER A 21 -1.30 -13.01 -10.53
C SER A 21 -0.58 -14.35 -10.68
N LEU A 22 0.22 -14.52 -11.73
CA LEU A 22 1.05 -15.71 -11.94
C LEU A 22 2.06 -15.90 -10.81
N LYS A 23 2.70 -14.82 -10.39
CA LYS A 23 3.65 -14.78 -9.29
C LYS A 23 3.02 -15.20 -7.95
N THR A 24 1.80 -14.74 -7.68
CA THR A 24 1.04 -15.13 -6.49
C THR A 24 0.68 -16.63 -6.54
N ALA A 25 0.26 -17.14 -7.69
CA ALA A 25 0.00 -18.56 -7.87
C ALA A 25 1.26 -19.43 -7.66
N ILE A 26 2.41 -18.99 -8.17
CA ILE A 26 3.70 -19.66 -7.95
C ILE A 26 4.07 -19.65 -6.46
N ALA A 27 3.88 -18.54 -5.76
CA ALA A 27 4.15 -18.45 -4.32
C ALA A 27 3.27 -19.43 -3.52
N LEU A 28 1.98 -19.53 -3.87
CA LEU A 28 1.08 -20.50 -3.27
C LEU A 28 1.51 -21.96 -3.54
N LEU A 29 1.93 -22.24 -4.76
CA LEU A 29 2.44 -23.57 -5.12
C LEU A 29 3.68 -23.94 -4.28
N PHE A 30 4.62 -23.02 -4.14
CA PHE A 30 5.78 -23.23 -3.25
C PHE A 30 5.36 -23.42 -1.80
N GLY A 31 4.41 -22.63 -1.29
CA GLY A 31 3.87 -22.77 0.05
C GLY A 31 3.22 -24.16 0.27
N LEU A 32 2.42 -24.64 -0.69
CA LEU A 32 1.80 -25.96 -0.65
C LEU A 32 2.84 -27.10 -0.67
N LEU A 33 3.79 -27.04 -1.61
CA LEU A 33 4.85 -28.04 -1.72
C LEU A 33 5.69 -28.10 -0.43
N PHE A 34 6.08 -26.94 0.10
CA PHE A 34 6.82 -26.87 1.35
C PHE A 34 6.02 -27.47 2.50
N SER A 35 4.74 -27.11 2.64
CA SER A 35 3.85 -27.62 3.69
C SER A 35 3.67 -29.14 3.60
N TYR A 36 3.58 -29.67 2.39
CA TYR A 36 3.47 -31.11 2.15
C TYR A 36 4.75 -31.87 2.53
N PHE A 37 5.92 -31.39 2.08
CA PHE A 37 7.18 -32.04 2.37
C PHE A 37 7.54 -32.02 3.87
N PHE A 38 7.28 -30.92 4.55
CA PHE A 38 7.58 -30.78 5.98
C PHE A 38 6.42 -31.21 6.89
N LYS A 39 5.34 -31.77 6.35
CA LYS A 39 4.16 -32.26 7.09
C LYS A 39 3.67 -31.25 8.12
N LEU A 40 3.52 -29.99 7.72
CA LEU A 40 3.09 -28.91 8.62
C LEU A 40 1.68 -29.17 9.17
N PRO A 41 1.38 -28.74 10.41
CA PRO A 41 0.05 -28.82 10.99
C PRO A 41 -1.01 -28.23 10.05
N LEU A 42 -2.20 -28.83 10.00
CA LEU A 42 -3.33 -28.39 9.14
C LEU A 42 -2.89 -28.12 7.69
N GLN A 43 -1.98 -28.92 7.15
CA GLN A 43 -1.44 -28.80 5.78
C GLN A 43 -0.86 -27.39 5.48
N GLY A 44 -0.38 -26.67 6.49
CA GLY A 44 0.22 -25.35 6.32
C GLY A 44 -0.77 -24.24 5.92
N GLN A 45 -2.04 -24.32 6.32
CA GLN A 45 -3.06 -23.33 5.97
C GLN A 45 -2.60 -21.91 6.28
N TRP A 46 -1.91 -21.69 7.39
CA TRP A 46 -1.45 -20.37 7.82
C TRP A 46 -0.27 -19.85 6.99
N VAL A 47 0.53 -20.75 6.42
CA VAL A 47 1.53 -20.41 5.40
C VAL A 47 0.84 -19.80 4.19
N LEU A 48 -0.18 -20.48 3.65
CA LEU A 48 -0.91 -20.04 2.46
C LEU A 48 -1.67 -18.73 2.69
N ILE A 49 -2.37 -18.63 3.83
CA ILE A 49 -3.06 -17.38 4.21
C ILE A 49 -2.07 -16.22 4.31
N SER A 50 -0.89 -16.43 4.87
CA SER A 50 0.13 -15.38 4.96
C SER A 50 0.67 -14.96 3.60
N ILE A 51 0.91 -15.89 2.69
CA ILE A 51 1.29 -15.60 1.30
C ILE A 51 0.21 -14.73 0.64
N LEU A 52 -1.07 -15.12 0.75
CA LEU A 52 -2.18 -14.35 0.18
C LEU A 52 -2.29 -12.96 0.78
N VAL A 53 -2.26 -12.83 2.10
CA VAL A 53 -2.35 -11.52 2.79
C VAL A 53 -1.23 -10.58 2.35
N VAL A 54 -0.02 -11.09 2.15
CA VAL A 54 1.14 -10.29 1.77
C VAL A 54 1.11 -9.95 0.28
N MET A 55 0.79 -10.92 -0.60
CA MET A 55 0.90 -10.75 -2.05
C MET A 55 -0.36 -10.19 -2.70
N CYS A 56 -1.58 -10.64 -2.34
CA CYS A 56 -2.79 -10.20 -3.04
C CYS A 56 -3.07 -8.70 -2.91
N ALA A 57 -2.62 -8.07 -1.82
CA ALA A 57 -2.83 -6.65 -1.60
C ALA A 57 -1.82 -5.74 -2.32
N GLN A 58 -0.68 -6.28 -2.76
CA GLN A 58 0.45 -5.49 -3.24
C GLN A 58 1.18 -6.20 -4.39
N SER A 59 1.42 -5.47 -5.49
CA SER A 59 2.11 -6.02 -6.67
C SER A 59 3.62 -5.72 -6.71
N ARG A 60 4.05 -4.60 -6.11
CA ARG A 60 5.42 -4.11 -6.15
C ARG A 60 6.25 -4.61 -4.96
N VAL A 61 7.53 -4.84 -5.19
CA VAL A 61 8.47 -5.38 -4.19
C VAL A 61 8.52 -4.51 -2.93
N GLY A 62 8.61 -3.18 -3.06
CA GLY A 62 8.67 -2.26 -1.92
C GLY A 62 7.40 -2.24 -1.07
N ALA A 63 6.23 -2.37 -1.70
CA ALA A 63 4.95 -2.48 -1.01
C ALA A 63 4.78 -3.84 -0.33
N ILE A 64 5.25 -4.93 -0.97
CA ILE A 64 5.27 -6.29 -0.38
C ILE A 64 6.18 -6.33 0.85
N LEU A 65 7.35 -5.68 0.79
CA LEU A 65 8.25 -5.56 1.95
C LEU A 65 7.57 -4.87 3.13
N GLN A 66 6.87 -3.76 2.89
CA GLN A 66 6.11 -3.06 3.93
C GLN A 66 5.03 -3.98 4.53
N LYS A 67 4.23 -4.60 3.68
CA LYS A 67 3.15 -5.49 4.11
C LYS A 67 3.68 -6.68 4.92
N SER A 68 4.81 -7.26 4.48
CA SER A 68 5.51 -8.34 5.18
C SER A 68 5.97 -7.90 6.58
N TYR A 69 6.55 -6.71 6.68
CA TYR A 69 6.99 -6.15 7.96
C TYR A 69 5.82 -5.92 8.92
N MET A 70 4.72 -5.33 8.42
CA MET A 70 3.51 -5.11 9.22
C MET A 70 2.88 -6.45 9.64
N ARG A 71 2.86 -7.45 8.76
CA ARG A 71 2.39 -8.81 9.09
C ARG A 71 3.23 -9.46 10.17
N PHE A 72 4.57 -9.35 10.07
CA PHE A 72 5.49 -9.86 11.08
C PHE A 72 5.23 -9.21 12.44
N LEU A 73 5.17 -7.87 12.51
CA LEU A 73 4.93 -7.14 13.75
C LEU A 73 3.56 -7.47 14.36
N GLY A 74 2.51 -7.48 13.55
CA GLY A 74 1.17 -7.87 14.01
C GLY A 74 1.16 -9.29 14.57
N THR A 75 1.87 -10.23 13.92
CA THR A 75 1.99 -11.60 14.40
C THR A 75 2.75 -11.69 15.73
N VAL A 76 3.84 -10.95 15.89
CA VAL A 76 4.62 -10.91 17.15
C VAL A 76 3.76 -10.37 18.29
N ILE A 77 3.13 -9.21 18.10
CA ILE A 77 2.30 -8.57 19.13
C ILE A 77 1.08 -9.45 19.45
N GLY A 78 0.40 -9.96 18.43
CA GLY A 78 -0.76 -10.86 18.61
C GLY A 78 -0.39 -12.15 19.32
N ALA A 79 0.76 -12.75 19.01
CA ALA A 79 1.26 -13.96 19.69
C ALA A 79 1.64 -13.70 21.16
N ILE A 80 2.25 -12.56 21.47
CA ILE A 80 2.56 -12.16 22.85
C ILE A 80 1.27 -12.01 23.65
N VAL A 81 0.28 -11.26 23.14
CA VAL A 81 -1.01 -11.06 23.82
C VAL A 81 -1.74 -12.39 24.00
N ALA A 82 -1.75 -13.25 22.96
CA ALA A 82 -2.32 -14.59 23.05
C ALA A 82 -1.64 -15.45 24.14
N SER A 83 -0.31 -15.46 24.18
CA SER A 83 0.47 -16.20 25.18
C SER A 83 0.15 -15.73 26.60
N LEU A 84 0.07 -14.41 26.82
CA LEU A 84 -0.29 -13.85 28.12
C LEU A 84 -1.73 -14.23 28.50
N THR A 85 -2.67 -14.20 27.56
CA THR A 85 -4.06 -14.59 27.79
C THR A 85 -4.15 -16.06 28.20
N LEU A 86 -3.43 -16.95 27.49
CA LEU A 86 -3.40 -18.38 27.81
C LEU A 86 -2.73 -18.66 29.17
N TRP A 87 -1.68 -17.92 29.51
CA TRP A 87 -0.97 -18.12 30.78
C TRP A 87 -1.75 -17.61 31.98
N LEU A 88 -2.43 -16.45 31.88
CA LEU A 88 -3.08 -15.78 33.02
C LEU A 88 -4.47 -16.31 33.31
N VAL A 89 -5.23 -16.71 32.29
CA VAL A 89 -6.69 -16.82 32.41
C VAL A 89 -7.24 -18.15 31.89
N TYR A 90 -6.54 -18.84 31.00
CA TYR A 90 -7.01 -20.11 30.48
C TYR A 90 -7.03 -21.18 31.61
N PRO A 91 -8.08 -22.01 31.75
CA PRO A 91 -9.16 -22.28 30.80
C PRO A 91 -10.48 -21.52 31.04
N ASN A 92 -10.48 -20.45 31.79
CA ASN A 92 -11.72 -19.72 32.13
C ASN A 92 -12.26 -18.95 30.90
N VAL A 93 -13.34 -19.47 30.30
CA VAL A 93 -13.92 -18.93 29.05
C VAL A 93 -14.37 -17.48 29.21
N VAL A 94 -14.96 -17.10 30.36
CA VAL A 94 -15.51 -15.74 30.56
C VAL A 94 -14.39 -14.69 30.54
N TYR A 95 -13.34 -14.90 31.33
CA TYR A 95 -12.22 -13.96 31.40
C TYR A 95 -11.41 -13.97 30.10
N THR A 96 -11.24 -15.15 29.45
CA THR A 96 -10.60 -15.23 28.13
C THR A 96 -11.35 -14.40 27.08
N THR A 97 -12.69 -14.49 27.05
CA THR A 97 -13.52 -13.69 26.15
C THR A 97 -13.43 -12.20 26.43
N LEU A 98 -13.43 -11.78 27.70
CA LEU A 98 -13.28 -10.38 28.09
C LEU A 98 -11.92 -9.81 27.61
N ILE A 99 -10.84 -10.54 27.86
CA ILE A 99 -9.49 -10.11 27.39
C ILE A 99 -9.45 -10.05 25.85
N LEU A 100 -10.06 -11.03 25.17
CA LEU A 100 -10.14 -11.03 23.70
C LEU A 100 -10.88 -9.80 23.18
N CYS A 101 -12.01 -9.43 23.79
CA CYS A 101 -12.78 -8.24 23.41
C CYS A 101 -11.98 -6.94 23.64
N VAL A 102 -11.33 -6.80 24.80
CA VAL A 102 -10.51 -5.62 25.09
C VAL A 102 -9.31 -5.51 24.14
N ALA A 103 -8.61 -6.63 23.91
CA ALA A 103 -7.47 -6.65 23.02
C ALA A 103 -7.86 -6.36 21.56
N THR A 104 -8.97 -6.92 21.07
CA THR A 104 -9.46 -6.61 19.71
C THR A 104 -9.91 -5.17 19.58
N MET A 105 -10.49 -4.56 20.62
CA MET A 105 -10.80 -3.13 20.67
C MET A 105 -9.54 -2.27 20.52
N LEU A 106 -8.45 -2.61 21.24
CA LEU A 106 -7.17 -1.91 21.13
C LEU A 106 -6.53 -2.07 19.73
N PHE A 107 -6.57 -3.27 19.17
CA PHE A 107 -6.09 -3.51 17.82
C PHE A 107 -6.92 -2.76 16.76
N SER A 108 -8.24 -2.66 16.94
CA SER A 108 -9.09 -1.87 16.05
C SER A 108 -8.80 -0.38 16.16
N TYR A 109 -8.50 0.12 17.34
CA TYR A 109 -8.08 1.51 17.53
C TYR A 109 -6.76 1.82 16.80
N ILE A 110 -5.79 0.89 16.84
CA ILE A 110 -4.54 1.01 16.08
C ILE A 110 -4.83 0.96 14.56
N ALA A 111 -5.78 0.12 14.13
CA ALA A 111 -6.17 -0.03 12.73
C ALA A 111 -6.72 1.26 12.11
N ASP A 112 -7.46 2.05 12.87
CA ASP A 112 -8.05 3.32 12.42
C ASP A 112 -7.07 4.52 12.49
N SER A 113 -5.84 4.27 12.92
CA SER A 113 -4.80 5.30 12.99
C SER A 113 -4.36 5.73 11.59
N PRO A 114 -4.15 7.04 11.32
CA PRO A 114 -3.64 7.54 10.03
C PRO A 114 -2.15 7.20 9.79
N SER A 115 -1.54 6.42 10.65
CA SER A 115 -0.14 6.04 10.60
C SER A 115 0.12 4.88 9.64
N THR A 116 1.38 4.72 9.24
CA THR A 116 1.84 3.55 8.47
C THR A 116 1.70 2.22 9.24
N TRP A 117 1.47 2.30 10.56
CA TRP A 117 1.31 1.18 11.49
C TRP A 117 -0.12 0.65 11.58
N SER A 118 -1.09 1.32 10.93
CA SER A 118 -2.50 0.93 10.97
C SER A 118 -2.74 -0.54 10.59
N GLU A 119 -1.93 -1.09 9.67
CA GLU A 119 -2.04 -2.48 9.23
C GLU A 119 -1.61 -3.52 10.30
N VAL A 120 -0.84 -3.11 11.31
CA VAL A 120 -0.43 -3.99 12.42
C VAL A 120 -1.64 -4.39 13.27
N GLY A 121 -2.60 -3.46 13.44
CA GLY A 121 -3.82 -3.70 14.22
C GLY A 121 -4.61 -4.92 13.74
N PRO A 122 -5.16 -4.92 12.52
CA PRO A 122 -5.94 -6.05 12.01
C PRO A 122 -5.15 -7.36 11.99
N LEU A 123 -3.86 -7.29 11.63
CA LEU A 123 -3.02 -8.48 11.54
C LEU A 123 -2.70 -9.08 12.93
N GLY A 124 -2.55 -8.25 13.95
CA GLY A 124 -2.40 -8.66 15.34
C GLY A 124 -3.68 -9.26 15.91
N ALA A 125 -4.83 -8.60 15.67
CA ALA A 125 -6.13 -9.10 16.08
C ALA A 125 -6.44 -10.49 15.50
N VAL A 126 -6.22 -10.68 14.19
CA VAL A 126 -6.41 -11.98 13.53
C VAL A 126 -5.50 -13.05 14.17
N THR A 127 -4.25 -12.74 14.44
CA THR A 127 -3.31 -13.68 15.05
C THR A 127 -3.75 -14.07 16.48
N LEU A 128 -4.15 -13.08 17.28
CA LEU A 128 -4.68 -13.30 18.64
C LEU A 128 -5.91 -14.22 18.62
N VAL A 129 -6.91 -13.88 17.81
CA VAL A 129 -8.18 -14.64 17.73
C VAL A 129 -7.92 -16.08 17.32
N VAL A 130 -7.10 -16.27 16.27
CA VAL A 130 -6.78 -17.60 15.74
C VAL A 130 -6.10 -18.50 16.77
N ILE A 131 -5.26 -17.95 17.61
CA ILE A 131 -4.54 -18.70 18.64
C ILE A 131 -5.46 -19.02 19.81
N VAL A 132 -6.22 -18.04 20.30
CA VAL A 132 -7.04 -18.18 21.50
C VAL A 132 -8.28 -19.03 21.25
N VAL A 133 -8.87 -18.97 20.05
CA VAL A 133 -10.07 -19.74 19.66
C VAL A 133 -9.73 -21.11 19.07
N ALA A 134 -8.45 -21.50 19.00
CA ALA A 134 -8.05 -22.82 18.53
C ALA A 134 -8.68 -23.94 19.39
N GLN A 135 -8.94 -25.11 18.79
CA GLN A 135 -9.54 -26.26 19.52
C GLN A 135 -8.75 -26.70 20.74
N ASN A 136 -7.42 -26.61 20.69
CA ASN A 136 -6.49 -26.88 21.79
C ASN A 136 -5.53 -25.71 21.94
N PRO A 137 -5.93 -24.60 22.56
CA PRO A 137 -5.07 -23.45 22.74
C PRO A 137 -3.95 -23.79 23.72
N SER A 138 -2.73 -23.74 23.23
CA SER A 138 -1.53 -24.08 24.00
C SER A 138 -0.35 -23.24 23.51
N PHE A 139 0.73 -23.20 24.29
CA PHE A 139 1.95 -22.53 23.86
C PHE A 139 2.54 -23.14 22.57
N ASN A 140 2.38 -24.45 22.38
CA ASN A 140 2.78 -25.10 21.12
C ASN A 140 1.95 -24.59 19.92
N THR A 141 0.67 -24.31 20.13
CA THR A 141 -0.20 -23.71 19.11
C THR A 141 0.27 -22.31 18.74
N VAL A 142 0.64 -21.48 19.74
CA VAL A 142 1.21 -20.15 19.52
C VAL A 142 2.46 -20.24 18.64
N MET A 143 3.40 -21.11 19.03
CA MET A 143 4.68 -21.28 18.33
C MET A 143 4.47 -21.79 16.90
N SER A 144 3.61 -22.79 16.70
CA SER A 144 3.29 -23.31 15.37
C SER A 144 2.71 -22.22 14.46
N ARG A 145 1.74 -21.45 14.96
CA ARG A 145 1.14 -20.34 14.18
C ARG A 145 2.16 -19.25 13.86
N PHE A 146 2.99 -18.90 14.83
CA PHE A 146 4.06 -17.94 14.62
C PHE A 146 5.02 -18.40 13.51
N LEU A 147 5.47 -19.64 13.54
CA LEU A 147 6.38 -20.20 12.55
C LEU A 147 5.71 -20.32 11.17
N GLU A 148 4.50 -20.82 11.08
CA GLU A 148 3.75 -20.95 9.81
C GLU A 148 3.53 -19.59 9.13
N ILE A 149 3.10 -18.57 9.89
CA ILE A 149 2.87 -17.23 9.36
C ILE A 149 4.19 -16.63 8.85
N ASN A 150 5.27 -16.73 9.63
CA ASN A 150 6.56 -16.20 9.23
C ASN A 150 7.15 -16.94 8.02
N LEU A 151 6.97 -18.25 7.93
CA LEU A 151 7.36 -19.02 6.75
C LEU A 151 6.61 -18.52 5.49
N GLY A 152 5.30 -18.27 5.59
CA GLY A 152 4.52 -17.68 4.49
C GLY A 152 5.04 -16.31 4.06
N ILE A 153 5.43 -15.46 5.03
CA ILE A 153 6.06 -14.15 4.76
C ILE A 153 7.37 -14.33 3.99
N VAL A 154 8.24 -15.25 4.43
CA VAL A 154 9.54 -15.51 3.78
C VAL A 154 9.34 -16.00 2.36
N ILE A 155 8.43 -16.96 2.11
CA ILE A 155 8.13 -17.46 0.77
C ILE A 155 7.62 -16.31 -0.12
N ALA A 156 6.69 -15.50 0.37
CA ALA A 156 6.16 -14.35 -0.38
C ALA A 156 7.26 -13.36 -0.77
N LEU A 157 8.18 -13.03 0.17
CA LEU A 157 9.31 -12.14 -0.08
C LEU A 157 10.29 -12.72 -1.11
N LEU A 158 10.66 -14.00 -0.99
CA LEU A 158 11.56 -14.67 -1.92
C LEU A 158 10.97 -14.69 -3.33
N VAL A 159 9.73 -15.12 -3.48
CA VAL A 159 9.05 -15.14 -4.77
C VAL A 159 8.92 -13.72 -5.35
N SER A 160 8.56 -12.74 -4.52
CA SER A 160 8.44 -11.36 -4.96
C SER A 160 9.76 -10.78 -5.44
N ARG A 161 10.86 -11.13 -4.80
CA ARG A 161 12.19 -10.59 -5.09
C ARG A 161 12.85 -11.25 -6.30
N PHE A 162 12.67 -12.57 -6.48
CA PHE A 162 13.41 -13.35 -7.47
C PHE A 162 12.59 -13.68 -8.73
N ILE A 163 11.26 -13.78 -8.63
CA ILE A 163 10.41 -14.12 -9.78
C ILE A 163 9.82 -12.83 -10.34
N TRP A 164 10.29 -12.39 -11.51
CA TRP A 164 9.83 -11.17 -12.22
C TRP A 164 9.58 -9.96 -11.29
N PRO A 165 10.61 -9.40 -10.68
CA PRO A 165 10.44 -8.33 -9.72
C PRO A 165 9.83 -7.07 -10.37
N LEU A 166 8.67 -6.63 -9.86
CA LEU A 166 8.04 -5.36 -10.24
C LEU A 166 8.62 -4.25 -9.35
N HIS A 167 9.58 -3.51 -9.90
CA HIS A 167 10.26 -2.46 -9.15
C HIS A 167 9.47 -1.16 -9.09
N SER A 168 9.32 -0.59 -7.92
CA SER A 168 8.69 0.71 -7.70
C SER A 168 9.43 1.86 -8.39
N ARG A 169 10.73 1.72 -8.67
CA ARG A 169 11.54 2.69 -9.44
C ARG A 169 11.00 2.94 -10.84
N THR A 170 10.61 1.89 -11.56
CA THR A 170 10.08 2.02 -12.92
C THR A 170 8.77 2.79 -12.91
N GLN A 171 7.90 2.47 -11.96
CA GLN A 171 6.63 3.15 -11.78
C GLN A 171 6.83 4.62 -11.37
N LEU A 172 7.78 4.90 -10.47
CA LEU A 172 8.09 6.26 -10.04
C LEU A 172 8.55 7.13 -11.24
N ARG A 173 9.44 6.62 -12.10
CA ARG A 173 9.86 7.32 -13.31
C ARG A 173 8.68 7.61 -14.24
N TYR A 174 7.80 6.64 -14.42
CA TYR A 174 6.61 6.81 -15.26
C TYR A 174 5.71 7.93 -14.72
N ILE A 175 5.43 7.94 -13.42
CA ILE A 175 4.58 8.97 -12.78
C ILE A 175 5.25 10.35 -12.84
N LEU A 176 6.58 10.45 -12.62
CA LEU A 176 7.32 11.71 -12.76
C LEU A 176 7.15 12.31 -14.17
N ILE A 177 7.31 11.49 -15.22
CA ILE A 177 7.12 11.93 -16.61
C ILE A 177 5.68 12.41 -16.84
N HIS A 178 4.69 11.70 -16.32
CA HIS A 178 3.29 12.10 -16.42
C HIS A 178 2.99 13.40 -15.67
N THR A 179 3.53 13.59 -14.47
CA THR A 179 3.38 14.84 -13.71
C THR A 179 3.93 16.04 -14.48
N LEU A 180 5.14 15.91 -15.04
CA LEU A 180 5.75 16.97 -15.86
C LEU A 180 4.92 17.25 -17.13
N HIS A 181 4.32 16.22 -17.73
CA HIS A 181 3.45 16.38 -18.89
C HIS A 181 2.18 17.16 -18.53
N GLU A 182 1.55 16.83 -17.39
CA GLU A 182 0.36 17.53 -16.91
C GLU A 182 0.68 18.98 -16.50
N LEU A 183 1.81 19.23 -15.83
CA LEU A 183 2.27 20.58 -15.52
C LEU A 183 2.48 21.41 -16.80
N LYS A 184 3.06 20.81 -17.84
CA LYS A 184 3.20 21.45 -19.15
C LYS A 184 1.84 21.76 -19.80
N ASN A 185 0.87 20.85 -19.71
CA ASN A 185 -0.49 21.07 -20.23
C ASN A 185 -1.20 22.18 -19.46
N LEU A 186 -1.02 22.24 -18.15
CA LEU A 186 -1.54 23.29 -17.29
C LEU A 186 -0.99 24.67 -17.69
N ALA A 187 0.34 24.76 -17.90
CA ALA A 187 0.98 25.99 -18.35
C ALA A 187 0.48 26.46 -19.73
N LYS A 188 0.30 25.52 -20.68
CA LYS A 188 -0.26 25.84 -22.01
C LYS A 188 -1.71 26.33 -21.92
N GLN A 189 -2.50 25.78 -21.01
CA GLN A 189 -3.87 26.26 -20.83
C GLN A 189 -3.91 27.68 -20.24
N LEU A 190 -2.97 28.02 -19.38
CA LEU A 190 -2.83 29.38 -18.88
C LEU A 190 -2.57 30.39 -20.00
N GLU A 191 -1.74 30.04 -20.99
CA GLU A 191 -1.54 30.87 -22.20
C GLU A 191 -2.84 31.05 -22.98
N ALA A 192 -3.66 30.00 -23.08
CA ALA A 192 -4.97 30.07 -23.76
C ALA A 192 -6.00 30.88 -22.97
N PHE A 193 -5.91 30.91 -21.62
CA PHE A 193 -6.78 31.74 -20.77
C PHE A 193 -6.63 33.24 -21.02
N THR A 194 -5.44 33.68 -21.38
CA THR A 194 -5.17 35.10 -21.71
C THR A 194 -5.76 35.50 -23.06
N SER A 195 -6.23 34.54 -23.88
CA SER A 195 -6.65 34.80 -25.24
C SER A 195 -8.14 34.59 -25.56
N VAL A 196 -8.91 33.68 -24.89
CA VAL A 196 -10.31 33.35 -25.25
C VAL A 196 -11.15 32.73 -24.13
N LYS A 197 -12.37 33.24 -23.88
CA LYS A 197 -13.54 32.70 -23.17
C LYS A 197 -13.31 31.82 -21.91
N ALA A 198 -13.52 32.45 -20.76
CA ALA A 198 -13.22 31.94 -19.41
C ALA A 198 -13.91 30.63 -18.95
N ASP A 199 -15.14 30.34 -19.35
CA ASP A 199 -15.98 29.32 -18.68
C ASP A 199 -15.63 27.85 -19.01
N LYS A 200 -15.22 27.53 -20.23
CA LYS A 200 -14.80 26.18 -20.62
C LYS A 200 -13.33 25.89 -20.25
N ALA A 201 -12.52 26.91 -20.19
CA ALA A 201 -11.11 26.83 -19.85
C ALA A 201 -10.95 26.53 -18.34
N ASP A 202 -11.82 27.03 -17.47
CA ASP A 202 -11.74 26.85 -16.01
C ASP A 202 -11.96 25.38 -15.61
N LYS A 203 -12.97 24.73 -16.16
CA LYS A 203 -13.21 23.30 -15.90
C LYS A 203 -12.09 22.37 -16.35
N SER A 204 -11.43 22.69 -17.46
CA SER A 204 -10.29 21.91 -17.96
C SER A 204 -9.07 22.12 -17.07
N TYR A 205 -8.86 23.35 -16.59
CA TYR A 205 -7.77 23.70 -15.69
C TYR A 205 -7.89 22.95 -14.36
N GLU A 206 -9.05 22.96 -13.71
CA GLU A 206 -9.31 22.21 -12.48
C GLU A 206 -9.01 20.73 -12.64
N LEU A 207 -9.39 20.11 -13.77
CA LEU A 207 -9.12 18.71 -14.03
C LEU A 207 -7.61 18.39 -14.13
N PHE A 208 -6.82 19.26 -14.76
CA PHE A 208 -5.38 19.08 -14.85
C PHE A 208 -4.70 19.34 -13.50
N GLU A 209 -5.16 20.32 -12.73
CA GLU A 209 -4.65 20.60 -11.40
C GLU A 209 -4.87 19.41 -10.45
N ASP A 210 -6.09 18.85 -10.44
CA ASP A 210 -6.41 17.65 -9.65
C ASP A 210 -5.55 16.46 -10.06
N ASN A 211 -5.28 16.26 -11.36
CA ASN A 211 -4.38 15.23 -11.83
C ASN A 211 -2.96 15.42 -11.31
N VAL A 212 -2.43 16.64 -11.36
CA VAL A 212 -1.08 16.95 -10.85
C VAL A 212 -0.99 16.67 -9.36
N LEU A 213 -1.96 17.13 -8.56
CA LEU A 213 -2.00 16.89 -7.12
C LEU A 213 -2.07 15.41 -6.79
N ASN A 214 -2.88 14.64 -7.52
CA ASN A 214 -2.98 13.20 -7.37
C ASN A 214 -1.65 12.50 -7.70
N TYR A 215 -0.99 12.88 -8.81
CA TYR A 215 0.31 12.31 -9.18
C TYR A 215 1.39 12.62 -8.16
N ILE A 216 1.44 13.84 -7.61
CA ILE A 216 2.37 14.19 -6.52
C ILE A 216 2.14 13.32 -5.27
N GLY A 217 0.89 13.03 -4.93
CA GLY A 217 0.54 12.11 -3.84
C GLY A 217 1.02 10.68 -4.10
N ILE A 218 0.83 10.17 -5.33
CA ILE A 218 1.30 8.84 -5.74
C ILE A 218 2.84 8.76 -5.75
N GLN A 219 3.53 9.81 -6.20
CA GLN A 219 4.99 9.88 -6.20
C GLN A 219 5.58 9.69 -4.80
N LYS A 220 5.01 10.35 -3.79
CA LYS A 220 5.46 10.22 -2.40
C LYS A 220 5.38 8.78 -1.92
N LYS A 221 4.25 8.10 -2.18
CA LYS A 221 4.06 6.69 -1.82
C LYS A 221 5.06 5.77 -2.54
N LEU A 222 5.25 5.98 -3.85
CA LEU A 222 6.20 5.21 -4.65
C LEU A 222 7.65 5.43 -4.22
N PHE A 223 7.98 6.65 -3.83
CA PHE A 223 9.30 6.96 -3.31
C PHE A 223 9.59 6.20 -2.01
N ASP A 224 8.65 6.17 -1.08
CA ASP A 224 8.78 5.40 0.16
C ASP A 224 8.98 3.89 -0.13
N GLU A 225 8.30 3.36 -1.16
CA GLU A 225 8.49 1.98 -1.62
C GLU A 225 9.90 1.76 -2.21
N VAL A 226 10.41 2.70 -3.02
CA VAL A 226 11.78 2.65 -3.57
C VAL A 226 12.83 2.70 -2.47
N MET A 227 12.63 3.53 -1.45
CA MET A 227 13.55 3.60 -0.30
C MET A 227 13.60 2.30 0.46
N ARG A 228 12.47 1.59 0.61
CA ARG A 228 12.42 0.26 1.22
C ARG A 228 13.11 -0.80 0.36
N GLU A 229 12.89 -0.78 -0.97
CA GLU A 229 13.57 -1.70 -1.91
C GLU A 229 15.09 -1.60 -1.85
N THR A 230 15.61 -0.40 -1.57
CA THR A 230 17.05 -0.10 -1.53
C THR A 230 17.65 -0.10 -0.14
N PHE A 231 16.85 -0.43 0.89
CA PHE A 231 17.26 -0.37 2.30
C PHE A 231 17.87 0.97 2.71
N GLY A 232 17.35 2.07 2.15
CA GLY A 232 17.84 3.43 2.43
C GLY A 232 19.23 3.77 1.86
N ARG A 233 19.86 2.89 1.09
CA ARG A 233 21.23 3.06 0.55
C ARG A 233 21.34 3.99 -0.67
N SER A 234 20.29 4.71 -1.04
CA SER A 234 20.33 5.55 -2.23
C SER A 234 20.38 7.05 -1.86
N ASN A 235 21.27 7.81 -2.49
CA ASN A 235 21.29 9.28 -2.45
C ASN A 235 20.06 9.90 -3.14
N LEU A 236 19.08 9.07 -3.52
CA LEU A 236 17.84 9.48 -4.17
C LEU A 236 16.94 10.31 -3.27
N GLY A 237 17.12 10.24 -1.93
CA GLY A 237 16.28 10.96 -0.98
C GLY A 237 16.30 12.47 -1.19
N GLN A 238 17.47 13.07 -1.24
CA GLN A 238 17.63 14.52 -1.45
C GLN A 238 17.18 14.93 -2.86
N ILE A 239 17.56 14.16 -3.87
CA ILE A 239 17.18 14.43 -5.27
C ILE A 239 15.65 14.42 -5.40
N PHE A 240 14.98 13.44 -4.81
CA PHE A 240 13.53 13.33 -4.89
C PHE A 240 12.82 14.46 -4.11
N GLN A 241 13.33 14.84 -2.95
CA GLN A 241 12.80 15.99 -2.19
C GLN A 241 12.90 17.27 -3.01
N ASN A 242 14.02 17.48 -3.69
CA ASN A 242 14.19 18.64 -4.57
C ASN A 242 13.22 18.61 -5.75
N ILE A 243 13.03 17.44 -6.40
CA ILE A 243 12.05 17.29 -7.50
C ILE A 243 10.64 17.62 -7.01
N LEU A 244 10.22 17.08 -5.88
CA LEU A 244 8.90 17.37 -5.31
C LEU A 244 8.72 18.85 -4.95
N TYR A 245 9.77 19.48 -4.47
CA TYR A 245 9.76 20.91 -4.18
C TYR A 245 9.58 21.73 -5.46
N GLU A 246 10.36 21.45 -6.49
CA GLU A 246 10.28 22.15 -7.79
C GLU A 246 8.91 21.95 -8.47
N GLU A 247 8.36 20.72 -8.46
CA GLU A 247 7.04 20.46 -9.02
C GLU A 247 5.93 21.28 -8.32
N ARG A 248 6.01 21.41 -7.00
CA ARG A 248 5.08 22.21 -6.22
C ARG A 248 5.25 23.71 -6.47
N GLU A 249 6.47 24.20 -6.60
CA GLU A 249 6.74 25.61 -6.91
C GLU A 249 6.25 25.96 -8.33
N ILE A 250 6.44 25.07 -9.30
CA ILE A 250 5.89 25.25 -10.65
C ILE A 250 4.35 25.33 -10.60
N LEU A 251 3.70 24.40 -9.91
CA LEU A 251 2.24 24.39 -9.76
C LEU A 251 1.75 25.67 -9.08
N ARG A 252 2.43 26.11 -8.01
CA ARG A 252 2.13 27.35 -7.31
C ARG A 252 2.29 28.56 -8.20
N GLY A 253 3.37 28.63 -8.98
CA GLY A 253 3.61 29.71 -9.95
C GLY A 253 2.49 29.80 -11.00
N ILE A 254 2.06 28.66 -11.55
CA ILE A 254 0.95 28.58 -12.50
C ILE A 254 -0.35 29.08 -11.88
N ASN A 255 -0.68 28.68 -10.64
CA ASN A 255 -1.86 29.12 -9.92
C ASN A 255 -1.86 30.62 -9.60
N LEU A 256 -0.70 31.17 -9.23
CA LEU A 256 -0.55 32.62 -9.03
C LEU A 256 -0.78 33.40 -10.31
N MET A 257 -0.25 32.95 -11.44
CA MET A 257 -0.49 33.54 -12.75
C MET A 257 -1.96 33.50 -13.17
N LYS A 258 -2.65 32.37 -12.92
CA LYS A 258 -4.09 32.22 -13.14
C LYS A 258 -4.89 33.26 -12.34
N ASN A 259 -4.57 33.38 -11.05
CA ASN A 259 -5.26 34.32 -10.16
C ASN A 259 -5.01 35.78 -10.58
N ALA A 260 -3.79 36.09 -11.03
CA ALA A 260 -3.45 37.43 -11.53
C ALA A 260 -4.21 37.76 -12.84
N ALA A 261 -4.39 36.78 -13.72
CA ALA A 261 -5.17 36.94 -14.96
C ALA A 261 -6.67 37.13 -14.69
N ASN A 262 -7.20 36.56 -13.61
CA ASN A 262 -8.61 36.70 -13.22
C ASN A 262 -8.91 37.96 -12.41
N THR A 263 -7.91 38.68 -11.89
CA THR A 263 -8.12 39.96 -11.21
C THR A 263 -8.29 41.07 -12.25
N PRO A 264 -9.46 41.77 -12.30
CA PRO A 264 -9.63 42.88 -13.22
C PRO A 264 -8.59 43.95 -12.92
N PRO A 265 -8.03 44.65 -13.94
CA PRO A 265 -7.09 45.74 -13.70
C PRO A 265 -7.78 46.75 -12.81
N LYS A 266 -7.16 47.09 -11.69
CA LYS A 266 -7.61 48.24 -10.88
C LYS A 266 -7.59 49.46 -11.79
N VAL A 267 -8.75 49.85 -12.33
CA VAL A 267 -8.93 51.13 -13.03
C VAL A 267 -8.58 52.19 -12.00
N GLY A 268 -7.46 52.89 -12.23
CA GLY A 268 -7.00 53.92 -11.36
C GLY A 268 -8.09 54.97 -11.19
N ALA A 269 -8.52 55.22 -9.96
CA ALA A 269 -9.22 56.39 -9.59
C ALA A 269 -8.18 57.57 -9.65
N ASN A 270 -8.25 58.30 -10.74
CA ASN A 270 -7.75 59.65 -10.79
C ASN A 270 -8.84 60.61 -10.29
#